data_28612f0bef2920d112ce658c47c0d5b9
#
_entry.id   28612f0bef2920d112ce658c47c0d5b9
#
_cell.length_a   1.000
_cell.length_b   1.000
_cell.length_c   1.000
_cell.angle_alpha   90.00
_cell.angle_beta   90.00
_cell.angle_gamma   90.00
#
_symmetry.space_group_name_H-M   'P 1'
#
loop_
_entity.id
_entity.type
_entity.pdbx_description
1 polymer ?
#
loop_
_entity_poly.entity_id
_entity_poly.type
_entity_poly.pdbx_seq_one_letter_code
_entity_poly.pdbx_strand_id
1 'polypeptide(L)'
;MIDRVLLRLRVGAEQAHYGGGLVDGAFVLKLFGDAATELLVRRDGDEGLFRAYSSVEFLAPVHGGDYLEVEAEIVRVGKTAREMRFEARKVIAPSGGSGARVLDPPEVVARATGTCVVPLERQRGAS
;
A
#
# COMPACT_ATOMS: atom_id res chain seq x y z
N MET A 1 -3.32 0.85 20.55
CA MET A 1 -4.10 0.27 19.44
C MET A 1 -3.37 0.50 18.14
N ILE A 2 -3.34 -0.50 17.26
CA ILE A 2 -2.62 -0.40 16.00
C ILE A 2 -3.49 0.31 14.98
N ASP A 3 -2.99 1.41 14.43
CA ASP A 3 -3.71 2.19 13.43
C ASP A 3 -2.88 2.45 12.16
N ARG A 4 -1.67 1.91 12.08
CA ARG A 4 -0.77 2.11 10.95
C ARG A 4 0.15 0.93 10.74
N VAL A 5 0.41 0.58 9.47
CA VAL A 5 1.41 -0.42 9.09
C VAL A 5 2.27 0.11 7.96
N LEU A 6 3.46 -0.47 7.82
CA LEU A 6 4.40 -0.13 6.79
C LEU A 6 4.93 -1.42 6.17
N LEU A 7 4.78 -1.56 4.85
CA LEU A 7 5.40 -2.64 4.08
C LEU A 7 6.63 -2.10 3.38
N ARG A 8 7.65 -2.93 3.27
CA ARG A 8 8.84 -2.63 2.46
C ARG A 8 9.08 -3.78 1.51
N LEU A 9 9.37 -3.45 0.26
CA LEU A 9 9.61 -4.47 -0.76
C LEU A 9 10.48 -3.93 -1.88
N ARG A 10 11.11 -4.86 -2.59
CA ARG A 10 11.76 -4.57 -3.86
C ARG A 10 10.83 -5.04 -4.98
N VAL A 11 10.57 -4.16 -5.95
CA VAL A 11 9.71 -4.50 -7.09
C VAL A 11 10.46 -5.43 -8.02
N GLY A 12 9.88 -6.60 -8.30
CA GLY A 12 10.46 -7.57 -9.20
C GLY A 12 10.33 -7.16 -10.66
N ALA A 13 11.25 -7.63 -11.52
CA ALA A 13 11.20 -7.34 -12.95
C ALA A 13 9.94 -7.89 -13.61
N GLU A 14 9.37 -8.97 -13.08
CA GLU A 14 8.14 -9.58 -13.58
C GLU A 14 6.91 -8.68 -13.45
N GLN A 15 6.99 -7.61 -12.65
CA GLN A 15 5.91 -6.64 -12.49
C GLN A 15 5.96 -5.54 -13.56
N ALA A 16 7.01 -5.49 -14.35
CA ALA A 16 7.19 -4.48 -15.40
C ALA A 16 6.47 -4.90 -16.68
N HIS A 17 5.18 -4.55 -16.78
CA HIS A 17 4.35 -4.94 -17.93
C HIS A 17 4.47 -3.99 -19.12
N TYR A 18 4.98 -2.79 -18.92
CA TYR A 18 5.13 -1.79 -19.98
C TYR A 18 6.57 -1.63 -20.41
N GLY A 19 6.78 -1.00 -21.56
CA GLY A 19 8.12 -0.72 -22.05
C GLY A 19 8.95 0.11 -21.09
N GLY A 20 10.28 -0.03 -21.14
CA GLY A 20 11.19 0.69 -20.27
C GLY A 20 11.21 0.21 -18.83
N GLY A 21 10.66 -0.99 -18.57
CA GLY A 21 10.63 -1.53 -17.21
C GLY A 21 9.56 -0.92 -16.33
N LEU A 22 8.58 -0.25 -16.92
CA LEU A 22 7.53 0.44 -16.19
C LEU A 22 6.51 -0.54 -15.59
N VAL A 23 6.15 -0.32 -14.33
CA VAL A 23 5.18 -1.11 -13.56
C VAL A 23 3.81 -0.43 -13.63
N ASP A 24 2.74 -1.21 -13.78
CA ASP A 24 1.40 -0.66 -13.84
C ASP A 24 0.88 -0.21 -12.47
N GLY A 25 -0.14 0.67 -12.50
CA GLY A 25 -0.75 1.16 -11.27
C GLY A 25 -1.51 0.08 -10.50
N ALA A 26 -2.00 -0.94 -11.19
CA ALA A 26 -2.71 -2.05 -10.55
C ALA A 26 -1.82 -2.78 -9.54
N PHE A 27 -0.52 -2.88 -9.80
CA PHE A 27 0.40 -3.48 -8.84
C PHE A 27 0.49 -2.64 -7.56
N VAL A 28 0.53 -1.32 -7.68
CA VAL A 28 0.56 -0.43 -6.52
C VAL A 28 -0.72 -0.57 -5.71
N LEU A 29 -1.88 -0.68 -6.38
CA LEU A 29 -3.15 -0.91 -5.68
C LEU A 29 -3.18 -2.25 -4.97
N LYS A 30 -2.54 -3.27 -5.54
CA LYS A 30 -2.38 -4.55 -4.85
C LYS A 30 -1.61 -4.38 -3.54
N LEU A 31 -0.55 -3.57 -3.55
CA LEU A 31 0.24 -3.30 -2.35
C LEU A 31 -0.58 -2.56 -1.30
N PHE A 32 -1.42 -1.61 -1.71
CA PHE A 32 -2.34 -0.93 -0.79
C PHE A 32 -3.32 -1.94 -0.17
N GLY A 33 -3.83 -2.87 -0.97
CA GLY A 33 -4.69 -3.93 -0.46
C GLY A 33 -3.98 -4.82 0.55
N ASP A 34 -2.72 -5.20 0.28
CA ASP A 34 -1.93 -6.01 1.21
C ASP A 34 -1.70 -5.27 2.53
N ALA A 35 -1.37 -3.98 2.46
CA ALA A 35 -1.16 -3.16 3.66
C ALA A 35 -2.46 -3.00 4.45
N ALA A 36 -3.58 -2.77 3.76
CA ALA A 36 -4.89 -2.67 4.42
C ALA A 36 -5.25 -3.98 5.14
N THR A 37 -5.01 -5.11 4.49
CA THR A 37 -5.29 -6.43 5.07
C THR A 37 -4.46 -6.66 6.32
N GLU A 38 -3.16 -6.36 6.27
CA GLU A 38 -2.31 -6.50 7.45
C GLU A 38 -2.80 -5.63 8.60
N LEU A 39 -3.18 -4.39 8.31
CA LEU A 39 -3.67 -3.47 9.32
C LEU A 39 -4.96 -3.98 9.97
N LEU A 40 -5.88 -4.52 9.16
CA LEU A 40 -7.13 -5.08 9.68
C LEU A 40 -6.87 -6.32 10.54
N VAL A 41 -5.97 -7.20 10.13
CA VAL A 41 -5.61 -8.38 10.91
C VAL A 41 -5.03 -7.98 12.27
N ARG A 42 -4.13 -6.99 12.28
CA ARG A 42 -3.51 -6.53 13.53
C ARG A 42 -4.50 -5.83 14.44
N ARG A 43 -5.43 -5.08 13.87
CA ARG A 43 -6.41 -4.32 14.66
C ARG A 43 -7.61 -5.16 15.07
N ASP A 44 -8.25 -5.83 14.11
CA ASP A 44 -9.54 -6.50 14.30
C ASP A 44 -9.43 -8.02 14.35
N GLY A 45 -8.28 -8.59 14.02
CA GLY A 45 -8.10 -10.03 14.02
C GLY A 45 -8.71 -10.73 12.81
N ASP A 46 -9.09 -9.99 11.78
CA ASP A 46 -9.75 -10.50 10.58
C ASP A 46 -9.26 -9.73 9.36
N GLU A 47 -9.17 -10.40 8.21
CA GLU A 47 -8.72 -9.75 6.97
C GLU A 47 -9.69 -8.69 6.47
N GLY A 48 -10.98 -8.79 6.84
CA GLY A 48 -12.00 -7.88 6.36
C GLY A 48 -12.15 -7.90 4.84
N LEU A 49 -12.75 -6.85 4.31
CA LEU A 49 -12.94 -6.68 2.87
C LEU A 49 -12.63 -5.24 2.50
N PHE A 50 -11.94 -5.04 1.38
CA PHE A 50 -11.75 -3.71 0.83
C PHE A 50 -12.98 -3.34 0.03
N ARG A 51 -13.76 -2.35 0.48
CA ARG A 51 -15.04 -2.02 -0.13
C ARG A 51 -14.91 -1.05 -1.30
N ALA A 52 -14.13 0.01 -1.14
CA ALA A 52 -14.03 1.05 -2.17
C ALA A 52 -12.85 1.96 -1.92
N TYR A 53 -12.28 2.49 -3.01
CA TYR A 53 -11.40 3.66 -2.96
C TYR A 53 -12.25 4.90 -3.19
N SER A 54 -12.02 5.96 -2.44
CA SER A 54 -12.61 7.28 -2.69
C SER A 54 -11.71 8.15 -3.55
N SER A 55 -10.41 7.91 -3.53
CA SER A 55 -9.46 8.58 -4.42
C SER A 55 -8.24 7.69 -4.65
N VAL A 56 -7.66 7.80 -5.85
CA VAL A 56 -6.39 7.17 -6.21
C VAL A 56 -5.64 8.14 -7.09
N GLU A 57 -4.39 8.41 -6.74
CA GLU A 57 -3.51 9.26 -7.55
C GLU A 57 -2.20 8.54 -7.80
N PHE A 58 -1.78 8.47 -9.06
CA PHE A 58 -0.47 7.98 -9.45
C PHE A 58 0.39 9.20 -9.77
N LEU A 59 1.42 9.44 -8.96
CA LEU A 59 2.16 10.70 -8.97
C LEU A 59 3.53 10.60 -9.62
N ALA A 60 4.11 9.39 -9.68
CA ALA A 60 5.42 9.17 -10.28
C ALA A 60 5.53 7.72 -10.74
N PRO A 61 6.36 7.44 -11.75
CA PRO A 61 6.50 6.09 -12.28
C PRO A 61 7.24 5.15 -11.32
N VAL A 62 6.87 3.87 -11.36
CA VAL A 62 7.54 2.79 -10.64
C VAL A 62 8.15 1.86 -11.69
N HIS A 63 9.39 1.44 -11.46
CA HIS A 63 10.11 0.55 -12.35
C HIS A 63 10.55 -0.73 -11.62
N GLY A 64 10.76 -1.79 -12.38
CA GLY A 64 11.37 -3.01 -11.82
C GLY A 64 12.71 -2.67 -11.18
N GLY A 65 12.93 -3.22 -9.98
CA GLY A 65 14.15 -2.95 -9.21
C GLY A 65 14.01 -1.82 -8.19
N ASP A 66 12.96 -1.00 -8.27
CA ASP A 66 12.72 0.03 -7.27
C ASP A 66 12.41 -0.59 -5.91
N TYR A 67 12.85 0.07 -4.84
CA TYR A 67 12.43 -0.29 -3.48
C TYR A 67 11.35 0.69 -3.05
N LEU A 68 10.24 0.13 -2.54
CA LEU A 68 9.08 0.91 -2.10
C LEU A 68 8.82 0.72 -0.62
N GLU A 69 8.36 1.78 0.02
CA GLU A 69 7.68 1.74 1.30
C GLU A 69 6.21 2.04 1.06
N VAL A 70 5.33 1.21 1.59
CA VAL A 70 3.89 1.33 1.41
C VAL A 70 3.23 1.41 2.78
N GLU A 71 2.58 2.53 3.01
CA GLU A 71 1.96 2.82 4.31
C GLU A 71 0.45 2.80 4.20
N ALA A 72 -0.21 2.19 5.20
CA ALA A 72 -1.65 2.30 5.40
C ALA A 72 -1.90 2.81 6.80
N GLU A 73 -2.81 3.77 6.92
CA GLU A 73 -3.18 4.36 8.21
C GLU A 73 -4.70 4.44 8.30
N ILE A 74 -5.26 4.01 9.44
CA ILE A 74 -6.69 4.20 9.71
C ILE A 74 -6.88 5.64 10.15
N VAL A 75 -7.77 6.37 9.46
CA VAL A 75 -8.06 7.76 9.76
C VAL A 75 -9.44 7.92 10.41
N ARG A 76 -10.30 6.92 10.28
CA ARG A 76 -11.62 6.95 10.92
C ARG A 76 -12.13 5.53 11.12
N VAL A 77 -12.73 5.28 12.29
CA VAL A 77 -13.32 3.99 12.66
C VAL A 77 -14.82 4.16 12.81
N GLY A 78 -15.58 3.47 11.96
CA GLY A 78 -17.02 3.34 12.13
C GLY A 78 -17.38 2.03 12.80
N LYS A 79 -18.65 1.68 12.83
CA LYS A 79 -19.12 0.43 13.43
C LYS A 79 -18.51 -0.80 12.73
N THR A 80 -18.53 -0.82 11.42
CA THR A 80 -17.89 -1.85 10.59
C THR A 80 -16.85 -1.27 9.66
N ALA A 81 -16.90 0.02 9.36
CA ALA A 81 -16.02 0.68 8.41
C ALA A 81 -14.69 1.08 9.05
N ARG A 82 -13.63 0.93 8.26
CA ARG A 82 -12.28 1.43 8.57
C ARG A 82 -11.84 2.28 7.40
N GLU A 83 -11.91 3.60 7.54
CA GLU A 83 -11.41 4.49 6.49
C GLU A 83 -9.91 4.60 6.62
N MET A 84 -9.22 4.45 5.49
CA MET A 84 -7.76 4.41 5.47
C MET A 84 -7.19 5.39 4.47
N ARG A 85 -5.99 5.85 4.77
CA ARG A 85 -5.15 6.62 3.88
C ARG A 85 -3.93 5.78 3.53
N PHE A 86 -3.52 5.81 2.25
CA PHE A 86 -2.40 5.04 1.73
C PHE A 86 -1.39 5.95 1.05
N GLU A 87 -0.12 5.60 1.19
CA GLU A 87 0.95 6.26 0.46
C GLU A 87 2.03 5.24 0.11
N ALA A 88 2.48 5.27 -1.15
CA ALA A 88 3.62 4.49 -1.59
C ALA A 88 4.76 5.44 -1.94
N ARG A 89 5.97 5.14 -1.45
CA ARG A 89 7.16 5.97 -1.64
C ARG A 89 8.31 5.12 -2.20
N LYS A 90 8.98 5.66 -3.20
CA LYS A 90 10.21 5.06 -3.72
C LYS A 90 11.37 5.55 -2.85
N VAL A 91 12.11 4.62 -2.28
CA VAL A 91 13.22 4.92 -1.38
C VAL A 91 14.59 4.61 -1.97
N ILE A 92 14.67 3.68 -2.91
CA ILE A 92 15.89 3.33 -3.64
C ILE A 92 15.50 3.07 -5.10
N ALA A 93 16.31 3.54 -6.04
CA ALA A 93 16.11 3.30 -7.46
C ALA A 93 17.41 2.82 -8.11
N PRO A 94 17.35 1.88 -9.06
CA PRO A 94 18.52 1.53 -9.86
C PRO A 94 19.03 2.74 -10.64
N SER A 95 20.35 2.85 -10.78
CA SER A 95 20.99 3.96 -11.50
C SER A 95 21.82 3.51 -12.71
N GLY A 96 21.69 2.22 -13.09
CA GLY A 96 22.41 1.63 -14.22
C GLY A 96 23.48 0.64 -13.75
N GLY A 97 23.68 -0.43 -14.53
CA GLY A 97 24.58 -1.51 -14.15
C GLY A 97 24.24 -2.07 -12.79
N SER A 98 25.21 -2.17 -11.89
CA SER A 98 25.00 -2.58 -10.50
C SER A 98 24.78 -1.39 -9.57
N GLY A 99 24.71 -0.17 -10.11
CA GLY A 99 24.53 1.05 -9.32
C GLY A 99 23.10 1.23 -8.87
N ALA A 100 22.94 1.85 -7.72
CA ALA A 100 21.64 2.24 -7.18
C ALA A 100 21.82 3.48 -6.30
N ARG A 101 20.76 4.25 -6.14
CA ARG A 101 20.82 5.45 -5.31
C ARG A 101 19.67 5.45 -4.31
N VAL A 102 19.96 5.93 -3.12
CA VAL A 102 18.95 6.20 -2.09
C VAL A 102 18.31 7.55 -2.41
N LEU A 103 16.98 7.58 -2.39
CA LEU A 103 16.24 8.83 -2.59
C LEU A 103 15.98 9.46 -1.22
N ASP A 104 16.49 10.67 -1.02
CA ASP A 104 16.32 11.40 0.23
C ASP A 104 16.03 12.87 -0.10
N PRO A 105 14.78 13.32 0.09
CA PRO A 105 13.64 12.56 0.63
C PRO A 105 13.13 11.49 -0.34
N PRO A 106 12.41 10.48 0.16
CA PRO A 106 11.75 9.51 -0.70
C PRO A 106 10.77 10.17 -1.68
N GLU A 107 10.59 9.56 -2.85
CA GLU A 107 9.65 10.06 -3.84
C GLU A 107 8.29 9.41 -3.66
N VAL A 108 7.25 10.21 -3.45
CA VAL A 108 5.88 9.68 -3.38
C VAL A 108 5.44 9.27 -4.78
N VAL A 109 5.09 8.00 -4.95
CA VAL A 109 4.71 7.47 -6.26
C VAL A 109 3.19 7.31 -6.40
N ALA A 110 2.47 7.14 -5.28
CA ALA A 110 1.01 7.04 -5.31
C ALA A 110 0.43 7.37 -3.94
N ARG A 111 -0.80 7.87 -3.96
CA ARG A 111 -1.62 8.09 -2.77
C ARG A 111 -3.03 7.62 -3.05
N ALA A 112 -3.70 7.19 -1.99
CA ALA A 112 -5.10 6.78 -2.10
C ALA A 112 -5.81 6.97 -0.76
N THR A 113 -7.12 7.03 -0.83
CA THR A 113 -8.00 6.90 0.33
C THR A 113 -9.05 5.85 0.00
N GLY A 114 -9.47 5.09 1.00
CA GLY A 114 -10.45 4.04 0.77
C GLY A 114 -11.08 3.58 2.07
N THR A 115 -12.06 2.69 1.93
CA THR A 115 -12.81 2.15 3.07
C THR A 115 -12.80 0.64 3.02
N CYS A 116 -12.35 0.04 4.11
CA CYS A 116 -12.47 -1.39 4.35
C CYS A 116 -13.59 -1.64 5.34
N VAL A 117 -14.13 -2.84 5.37
CA VAL A 117 -15.16 -3.22 6.33
C VAL A 117 -14.78 -4.53 7.01
N VAL A 118 -15.08 -4.60 8.31
CA VAL A 118 -14.97 -5.83 9.09
C VAL A 118 -16.34 -6.04 9.72
N PRO A 119 -17.08 -7.09 9.31
CA PRO A 119 -18.38 -7.39 9.91
C PRO A 119 -18.28 -7.52 11.41
N LEU A 120 -19.32 -7.09 12.13
CA LEU A 120 -19.31 -7.09 13.61
C LEU A 120 -18.94 -8.44 14.20
N GLU A 121 -19.48 -9.52 13.65
CA GLU A 121 -19.24 -10.87 14.14
C GLU A 121 -17.82 -11.37 13.93
N ARG A 122 -17.03 -10.67 13.11
CA ARG A 122 -15.63 -11.02 12.85
C ARG A 122 -14.64 -10.13 13.60
N GLN A 123 -15.12 -9.07 14.24
CA GLN A 123 -14.24 -8.17 14.95
C GLN A 123 -13.69 -8.84 16.21
N ARG A 124 -12.44 -8.52 16.55
CA ARG A 124 -11.81 -9.03 17.77
C ARG A 124 -12.65 -8.63 18.98
N GLY A 125 -12.94 -9.60 19.85
CA GLY A 125 -13.76 -9.38 21.01
C GLY A 125 -15.26 -9.52 20.76
N ALA A 126 -15.69 -9.79 19.52
CA ALA A 126 -17.08 -10.11 19.24
C ALA A 126 -17.42 -11.47 19.82
N SER A 127 -18.62 -11.59 20.38
CA SER A 127 -19.10 -12.84 20.99
C SER A 127 -20.15 -13.52 20.10
#